data_aa15508aa36bd980257d516a98d26bf2
#
_entry.id   aa15508aa36bd980257d516a98d26bf2
#
_cell.length_a   1.000
_cell.length_b   1.000
_cell.length_c   1.000
_cell.angle_alpha   90.00
_cell.angle_beta   90.00
_cell.angle_gamma   90.00
#
_symmetry.space_group_name_H-M   'P 1'
#
loop_
_entity.id
_entity.type
_entity.pdbx_description
1 polymer ?
#
loop_
_entity_poly.entity_id
_entity_poly.type
_entity_poly.pdbx_seq_one_letter_code
_entity_poly.pdbx_strand_id
1 'polypeptide(L)'
;MKTFETMNLQLFADAGTLVNATGNYVNAYDGTVTAFSGVNTLASTLKTFYDTELLENARITMIYSQFAKKQPLPANHGKTVEWRKWNTFARAAKLTEGVIPTGQKFGQSAKTASISQYGTYSAISDQLELHAYDPVILGATEEMGASMAETQEILIRDALLTGTNVLYCDNIKDDGTVVSTPTSCATMAAGGQTSGADNGWALLTPDMVAKAVTKMKKDRVPTINGKYVAVIHPSVAYDLRKSDAWIEAHKYASPEEIYNGEIGELHGVRFIENFMAPVLGGTSYKNKAEGVTYATYFFGKDAFGIIDPAGGGAEMIIKDKGTVGGPLEQFSTVGYKFETNGATILYPERVLRVMSVSSYSATDSAN
;
A
#
# COMPACT_ATOMS: atom_id res chain seq x y z
N MET A 1 41.50 -21.85 34.56
CA MET A 1 40.20 -21.48 34.02
C MET A 1 40.46 -20.40 33.01
N LYS A 2 40.54 -20.74 31.72
CA LYS A 2 40.78 -19.76 30.65
C LYS A 2 39.44 -19.10 30.31
N THR A 3 39.32 -17.82 30.61
CA THR A 3 38.24 -16.99 30.16
C THR A 3 38.27 -16.90 28.63
N PHE A 4 37.25 -17.42 27.98
CA PHE A 4 37.02 -17.13 26.58
C PHE A 4 36.61 -15.66 26.48
N GLU A 5 37.48 -14.83 25.91
CA GLU A 5 37.09 -13.52 25.48
C GLU A 5 36.01 -13.70 24.37
N THR A 6 34.85 -13.22 24.63
CA THR A 6 33.80 -13.13 23.62
C THR A 6 34.29 -12.19 22.53
N MET A 7 34.66 -12.76 21.39
CA MET A 7 35.00 -12.01 20.21
C MET A 7 33.80 -11.14 19.84
N ASN A 8 33.98 -9.82 19.93
CA ASN A 8 32.95 -8.88 19.62
C ASN A 8 32.82 -8.80 18.09
N LEU A 9 31.83 -9.50 17.52
CA LEU A 9 31.54 -9.50 16.07
C LEU A 9 31.25 -8.10 15.52
N GLN A 10 30.97 -7.12 16.37
CA GLN A 10 30.78 -5.74 15.97
C GLN A 10 32.06 -5.01 15.50
N LEU A 11 33.25 -5.61 15.75
CA LEU A 11 34.51 -5.04 15.24
C LEU A 11 34.70 -5.22 13.72
N PHE A 12 33.89 -6.05 13.08
CA PHE A 12 33.91 -6.25 11.62
C PHE A 12 32.77 -5.55 10.89
N ALA A 13 31.80 -5.04 11.63
CA ALA A 13 30.77 -4.17 11.11
C ALA A 13 31.14 -2.72 11.41
N ASP A 14 32.24 -2.28 10.84
CA ASP A 14 32.48 -0.84 10.79
C ASP A 14 31.34 -0.20 9.98
N ALA A 15 30.77 0.87 10.52
CA ALA A 15 29.54 1.49 10.09
C ALA A 15 29.63 2.06 8.65
N GLY A 16 30.01 1.25 7.71
CA GLY A 16 30.17 1.62 6.31
C GLY A 16 30.08 0.46 5.34
N THR A 17 30.17 -0.80 5.81
CA THR A 17 30.31 -1.94 4.91
C THR A 17 29.06 -2.77 4.67
N LEU A 18 28.00 -2.58 5.45
CA LEU A 18 26.72 -3.27 5.28
C LEU A 18 25.53 -2.35 5.59
N VAL A 19 25.72 -1.06 5.44
CA VAL A 19 24.63 -0.12 5.72
C VAL A 19 23.91 0.18 4.42
N ASN A 20 22.61 0.04 4.47
CA ASN A 20 21.67 0.69 3.57
C ASN A 20 21.86 2.22 3.65
N ALA A 21 22.98 2.70 3.12
CA ALA A 21 23.26 4.12 3.06
C ALA A 21 22.51 4.70 1.88
N THR A 22 21.55 5.53 2.14
CA THR A 22 20.84 6.32 1.15
C THR A 22 21.82 7.10 0.28
N GLY A 23 22.18 6.54 -0.87
CA GLY A 23 22.72 7.29 -1.99
C GLY A 23 24.22 7.59 -2.00
N ASN A 24 24.98 7.32 -0.94
CA ASN A 24 26.39 7.65 -0.90
C ASN A 24 27.24 6.58 -0.23
N TYR A 25 28.30 6.18 -0.89
CA TYR A 25 29.36 5.35 -0.28
C TYR A 25 30.25 6.25 0.59
N VAL A 26 30.39 5.91 1.87
CA VAL A 26 31.38 6.56 2.73
C VAL A 26 32.64 5.70 2.69
N ASN A 27 33.71 6.24 2.14
CA ASN A 27 34.99 5.58 2.18
C ASN A 27 35.45 5.44 3.65
N ALA A 28 35.53 4.20 4.14
CA ALA A 28 35.91 3.93 5.54
C ALA A 28 37.34 4.38 5.89
N TYR A 29 38.15 4.67 4.89
CA TYR A 29 39.55 5.08 5.09
C TYR A 29 39.73 6.59 5.30
N ASP A 30 38.98 7.42 4.59
CA ASP A 30 39.12 8.89 4.64
C ASP A 30 37.82 9.63 4.95
N GLY A 31 36.72 8.91 5.14
CA GLY A 31 35.40 9.49 5.44
C GLY A 31 34.76 10.23 4.27
N THR A 32 35.35 10.19 3.08
CA THR A 32 34.81 10.89 1.92
C THR A 32 33.60 10.16 1.36
N VAL A 33 32.57 10.92 1.02
CA VAL A 33 31.36 10.43 0.37
C VAL A 33 31.58 10.41 -1.14
N THR A 34 31.67 9.22 -1.72
CA THR A 34 31.84 9.09 -3.17
C THR A 34 30.56 8.54 -3.79
N ALA A 35 30.05 9.21 -4.81
CA ALA A 35 28.95 8.67 -5.59
C ALA A 35 29.47 7.53 -6.48
N PHE A 36 28.73 6.43 -6.54
CA PHE A 36 29.06 5.34 -7.46
C PHE A 36 28.91 5.80 -8.91
N SER A 37 29.98 5.77 -9.65
CA SER A 37 29.97 5.94 -11.11
C SER A 37 30.61 4.72 -11.75
N GLY A 38 29.82 3.89 -12.40
CA GLY A 38 30.32 2.72 -13.13
C GLY A 38 29.28 2.20 -14.13
N VAL A 39 29.76 1.47 -15.10
CA VAL A 39 28.92 0.83 -16.11
C VAL A 39 28.56 -0.57 -15.62
N ASN A 40 27.29 -0.95 -15.74
CA ASN A 40 26.87 -2.32 -15.44
C ASN A 40 27.52 -3.31 -16.40
N THR A 41 28.44 -4.14 -15.90
CA THR A 41 29.23 -5.10 -16.69
C THR A 41 28.65 -6.51 -16.66
N LEU A 42 27.51 -6.75 -16.00
CA LEU A 42 26.88 -8.07 -15.97
C LEU A 42 26.44 -8.51 -17.37
N ALA A 43 26.68 -9.78 -17.66
CA ALA A 43 26.19 -10.39 -18.89
C ALA A 43 24.66 -10.27 -18.98
N SER A 44 24.14 -9.99 -20.17
CA SER A 44 22.70 -9.80 -20.39
C SER A 44 21.83 -10.97 -19.91
N THR A 45 22.34 -12.20 -19.99
CA THR A 45 21.68 -13.41 -19.51
C THR A 45 21.49 -13.44 -17.99
N LEU A 46 22.49 -13.03 -17.24
CA LEU A 46 22.42 -12.97 -15.78
C LEU A 46 21.47 -11.87 -15.32
N LYS A 47 21.55 -10.71 -15.94
CA LYS A 47 20.64 -9.60 -15.69
C LYS A 47 19.19 -9.99 -15.92
N THR A 48 18.90 -10.69 -17.03
CA THR A 48 17.55 -11.16 -17.35
C THR A 48 17.01 -12.13 -16.31
N PHE A 49 17.85 -13.03 -15.80
CA PHE A 49 17.45 -13.99 -14.76
C PHE A 49 17.03 -13.28 -13.48
N TYR A 50 17.86 -12.39 -12.96
CA TYR A 50 17.54 -11.64 -11.73
C TYR A 50 16.34 -10.72 -11.89
N ASP A 51 16.19 -10.03 -13.03
CA ASP A 51 15.04 -9.17 -13.31
C ASP A 51 13.73 -9.98 -13.27
N THR A 52 13.74 -11.20 -13.82
CA THR A 52 12.57 -12.08 -13.83
C THR A 52 12.17 -12.52 -12.43
N GLU A 53 13.13 -12.93 -11.62
CA GLU A 53 12.89 -13.37 -10.25
C GLU A 53 12.39 -12.20 -9.38
N LEU A 54 12.99 -11.02 -9.49
CA LEU A 54 12.56 -9.81 -8.82
C LEU A 54 11.10 -9.45 -9.15
N LEU A 55 10.71 -9.53 -10.42
CA LEU A 55 9.34 -9.23 -10.85
C LEU A 55 8.33 -10.24 -10.32
N GLU A 56 8.66 -11.52 -10.25
CA GLU A 56 7.78 -12.55 -9.68
C GLU A 56 7.54 -12.31 -8.19
N ASN A 57 8.57 -12.06 -7.42
CA ASN A 57 8.44 -11.73 -6.00
C ASN A 57 7.62 -10.46 -5.78
N ALA A 58 7.82 -9.44 -6.60
CA ALA A 58 7.06 -8.20 -6.53
C ALA A 58 5.56 -8.39 -6.78
N ARG A 59 5.17 -9.27 -7.70
CA ARG A 59 3.75 -9.52 -8.04
C ARG A 59 2.96 -10.17 -6.90
N ILE A 60 3.56 -11.00 -6.09
CA ILE A 60 2.90 -11.78 -5.03
C ILE A 60 2.36 -10.87 -3.92
N THR A 61 3.02 -9.73 -3.65
CA THR A 61 2.68 -8.85 -2.53
C THR A 61 1.78 -7.65 -2.89
N MET A 62 1.59 -7.36 -4.18
CA MET A 62 0.81 -6.19 -4.63
C MET A 62 -0.69 -6.49 -4.68
N ILE A 63 -1.46 -5.87 -3.80
CA ILE A 63 -2.93 -5.98 -3.74
C ILE A 63 -3.61 -4.76 -4.35
N TYR A 64 -3.26 -3.54 -3.92
CA TYR A 64 -3.90 -2.30 -4.40
C TYR A 64 -3.74 -2.10 -5.91
N SER A 65 -2.59 -2.44 -6.47
CA SER A 65 -2.30 -2.27 -7.89
C SER A 65 -3.23 -3.05 -8.83
N GLN A 66 -3.86 -4.13 -8.32
CA GLN A 66 -4.79 -4.97 -9.09
C GLN A 66 -6.11 -4.26 -9.39
N PHE A 67 -6.55 -3.34 -8.50
CA PHE A 67 -7.82 -2.63 -8.59
C PHE A 67 -7.69 -1.23 -9.20
N ALA A 68 -6.47 -0.82 -9.53
CA ALA A 68 -6.17 0.46 -10.12
C ALA A 68 -6.45 0.46 -11.63
N LYS A 69 -6.88 1.62 -12.13
CA LYS A 69 -6.88 1.88 -13.57
C LYS A 69 -5.46 2.19 -14.03
N LYS A 70 -4.84 1.26 -14.76
CA LYS A 70 -3.50 1.43 -15.32
C LYS A 70 -3.54 2.31 -16.57
N GLN A 71 -2.69 3.34 -16.60
CA GLN A 71 -2.53 4.21 -17.76
C GLN A 71 -1.09 4.13 -18.25
N PRO A 72 -0.83 3.60 -19.45
CA PRO A 72 0.51 3.57 -20.00
C PRO A 72 0.98 4.99 -20.29
N LEU A 73 2.23 5.30 -19.92
CA LEU A 73 2.94 6.53 -20.28
C LEU A 73 4.06 6.17 -21.26
N PRO A 74 3.95 6.56 -22.54
CA PRO A 74 5.01 6.30 -23.52
C PRO A 74 6.31 7.03 -23.15
N ALA A 75 7.45 6.44 -23.53
CA ALA A 75 8.75 7.07 -23.36
C ALA A 75 8.79 8.44 -24.08
N ASN A 76 9.51 9.40 -23.51
CA ASN A 76 9.69 10.76 -24.04
C ASN A 76 8.43 11.64 -24.06
N HIS A 77 7.37 11.29 -23.32
CA HIS A 77 6.13 12.09 -23.22
C HIS A 77 5.97 12.85 -21.89
N GLY A 78 7.08 13.09 -21.19
CA GLY A 78 7.07 13.82 -19.91
C GLY A 78 6.79 12.93 -18.70
N LYS A 79 6.62 13.56 -17.51
CA LYS A 79 6.47 12.88 -16.22
C LYS A 79 5.05 12.91 -15.67
N THR A 80 4.11 13.52 -16.37
CA THR A 80 2.76 13.79 -15.84
C THR A 80 1.72 13.23 -16.77
N VAL A 81 0.76 12.51 -16.21
CA VAL A 81 -0.42 12.04 -16.91
C VAL A 81 -1.65 12.81 -16.41
N GLU A 82 -2.52 13.18 -17.31
CA GLU A 82 -3.79 13.86 -17.04
C GLU A 82 -4.96 12.98 -17.44
N TRP A 83 -5.82 12.65 -16.48
CA TRP A 83 -7.11 12.02 -16.73
C TRP A 83 -8.19 13.08 -16.81
N ARG A 84 -9.02 13.03 -17.84
CA ARG A 84 -10.10 13.98 -18.08
C ARG A 84 -11.45 13.35 -17.85
N LYS A 85 -12.34 14.09 -17.19
CA LYS A 85 -13.70 13.70 -16.91
C LYS A 85 -14.64 14.80 -17.40
N TRP A 86 -15.66 14.41 -18.14
CA TRP A 86 -16.76 15.31 -18.46
C TRP A 86 -17.70 15.48 -17.28
N ASN A 87 -18.12 16.71 -17.04
CA ASN A 87 -19.11 16.99 -16.01
C ASN A 87 -20.50 16.56 -16.50
N THR A 88 -21.28 15.99 -15.58
CA THR A 88 -22.63 15.54 -15.89
C THR A 88 -23.55 16.75 -16.10
N PHE A 89 -24.39 16.70 -17.13
CA PHE A 89 -25.42 17.68 -17.32
C PHE A 89 -26.49 17.62 -16.22
N ALA A 90 -27.08 18.76 -15.90
CA ALA A 90 -28.26 18.79 -15.06
C ALA A 90 -29.46 18.08 -15.76
N ARG A 91 -30.41 17.63 -14.96
CA ARG A 91 -31.62 17.00 -15.51
C ARG A 91 -32.38 17.97 -16.41
N ALA A 92 -33.00 17.43 -17.46
CA ALA A 92 -33.86 18.24 -18.32
C ALA A 92 -35.01 18.83 -17.51
N ALA A 93 -35.29 20.12 -17.75
CA ALA A 93 -36.46 20.81 -17.23
C ALA A 93 -37.65 20.65 -18.19
N LYS A 94 -38.87 20.84 -17.67
CA LYS A 94 -40.08 20.90 -18.51
C LYS A 94 -40.00 22.10 -19.45
N LEU A 95 -40.21 21.86 -20.73
CA LEU A 95 -40.22 22.91 -21.71
C LEU A 95 -41.59 23.66 -21.68
N THR A 96 -41.52 24.97 -21.88
CA THR A 96 -42.72 25.82 -22.09
C THR A 96 -42.84 26.06 -23.57
N GLU A 97 -44.06 25.90 -24.09
CA GLU A 97 -44.35 26.13 -25.51
C GLU A 97 -44.03 27.58 -25.91
N GLY A 98 -43.34 27.74 -27.04
CA GLY A 98 -42.93 29.04 -27.55
C GLY A 98 -41.72 29.70 -26.85
N VAL A 99 -41.12 29.06 -25.85
CA VAL A 99 -39.93 29.58 -25.12
C VAL A 99 -38.71 28.75 -25.43
N ILE A 100 -37.64 29.38 -25.90
CA ILE A 100 -36.35 28.73 -26.13
C ILE A 100 -35.66 28.49 -24.75
N PRO A 101 -35.35 27.23 -24.36
CA PRO A 101 -34.71 26.97 -23.08
C PRO A 101 -33.27 27.47 -23.09
N THR A 102 -32.78 27.85 -21.92
CA THR A 102 -31.36 28.19 -21.72
C THR A 102 -30.48 26.96 -21.86
N GLY A 103 -29.49 27.03 -22.76
CA GLY A 103 -28.53 25.93 -22.96
C GLY A 103 -27.65 25.68 -21.71
N GLN A 104 -27.30 24.42 -21.49
CA GLN A 104 -26.39 24.04 -20.42
C GLN A 104 -24.94 24.14 -20.89
N LYS A 105 -24.05 24.62 -20.00
CA LYS A 105 -22.62 24.66 -20.29
C LYS A 105 -22.02 23.27 -20.10
N PHE A 106 -21.19 22.86 -21.07
CA PHE A 106 -20.43 21.64 -21.02
C PHE A 106 -19.06 21.91 -20.36
N GLY A 107 -18.74 21.23 -19.27
CA GLY A 107 -17.51 21.41 -18.52
C GLY A 107 -16.68 20.13 -18.48
N GLN A 108 -15.38 20.29 -18.29
CA GLN A 108 -14.42 19.22 -18.11
C GLN A 108 -13.63 19.45 -16.83
N SER A 109 -13.39 18.38 -16.08
CA SER A 109 -12.47 18.37 -14.95
C SER A 109 -11.30 17.43 -15.23
N ALA A 110 -10.11 17.82 -14.80
CA ALA A 110 -8.89 17.03 -14.96
C ALA A 110 -8.33 16.61 -13.62
N LYS A 111 -7.71 15.42 -13.60
CA LYS A 111 -6.90 14.92 -12.51
C LYS A 111 -5.53 14.57 -13.04
N THR A 112 -4.50 15.09 -12.41
CA THR A 112 -3.11 14.88 -12.81
C THR A 112 -2.37 14.04 -11.79
N ALA A 113 -1.47 13.19 -12.26
CA ALA A 113 -0.47 12.52 -11.43
C ALA A 113 0.89 12.61 -12.09
N SER A 114 1.93 12.65 -11.30
CA SER A 114 3.32 12.69 -11.75
C SER A 114 4.07 11.48 -11.22
N ILE A 115 5.00 10.97 -12.02
CA ILE A 115 5.90 9.90 -11.64
C ILE A 115 7.16 10.45 -10.98
N SER A 116 7.73 9.68 -10.05
CA SER A 116 9.02 9.92 -9.42
C SER A 116 9.85 8.64 -9.44
N GLN A 117 11.17 8.77 -9.46
CA GLN A 117 12.06 7.63 -9.43
C GLN A 117 12.41 7.28 -7.99
N TYR A 118 12.33 6.00 -7.66
CA TYR A 118 12.69 5.41 -6.37
C TYR A 118 13.70 4.29 -6.58
N GLY A 119 14.55 4.07 -5.59
CA GLY A 119 15.52 3.00 -5.62
C GLY A 119 16.33 2.94 -4.34
N THR A 120 16.93 1.79 -4.09
CA THR A 120 17.86 1.56 -3.01
C THR A 120 18.94 0.59 -3.46
N TYR A 121 20.04 0.53 -2.72
CA TYR A 121 21.10 -0.44 -2.97
C TYR A 121 21.75 -0.90 -1.68
N SER A 122 22.36 -2.07 -1.71
CA SER A 122 23.20 -2.62 -0.66
C SER A 122 24.60 -2.88 -1.19
N ALA A 123 25.63 -2.56 -0.40
CA ALA A 123 27.01 -2.85 -0.73
C ALA A 123 27.48 -4.09 0.05
N ILE A 124 28.09 -5.03 -0.65
CA ILE A 124 28.58 -6.31 -0.13
C ILE A 124 30.10 -6.32 -0.26
N SER A 125 30.81 -6.63 0.84
CA SER A 125 32.26 -6.74 0.83
C SER A 125 32.72 -8.07 0.23
N ASP A 126 33.91 -8.08 -0.37
CA ASP A 126 34.54 -9.26 -0.96
C ASP A 126 34.83 -10.35 0.07
N GLN A 127 35.16 -9.97 1.31
CA GLN A 127 35.38 -10.91 2.41
C GLN A 127 34.07 -11.60 2.81
N LEU A 128 32.94 -10.88 2.83
CA LEU A 128 31.66 -11.47 3.10
C LEU A 128 31.27 -12.47 2.00
N GLU A 129 31.42 -12.09 0.74
CA GLU A 129 31.13 -12.95 -0.40
C GLU A 129 32.00 -14.22 -0.43
N LEU A 130 33.29 -14.10 -0.01
CA LEU A 130 34.24 -15.20 0.01
C LEU A 130 34.02 -16.18 1.20
N HIS A 131 33.60 -15.66 2.36
CA HIS A 131 33.50 -16.43 3.59
C HIS A 131 32.05 -16.75 3.99
N ALA A 132 31.06 -16.17 3.37
CA ALA A 132 29.65 -16.50 3.64
C ALA A 132 29.34 -17.92 3.19
N TYR A 133 28.61 -18.64 4.03
CA TYR A 133 28.13 -19.98 3.72
C TYR A 133 26.99 -19.94 2.70
N ASP A 134 26.14 -18.92 2.80
CA ASP A 134 24.98 -18.74 1.95
C ASP A 134 25.27 -17.79 0.76
N PRO A 135 24.54 -17.92 -0.37
CA PRO A 135 24.67 -17.03 -1.52
C PRO A 135 24.09 -15.64 -1.21
N VAL A 136 24.94 -14.75 -0.67
CA VAL A 136 24.54 -13.41 -0.19
C VAL A 136 23.90 -12.56 -1.28
N ILE A 137 24.41 -12.64 -2.52
CA ILE A 137 23.85 -11.89 -3.67
C ILE A 137 22.41 -12.34 -3.97
N LEU A 138 22.14 -13.64 -3.94
CA LEU A 138 20.80 -14.16 -4.19
C LEU A 138 19.82 -13.72 -3.10
N GLY A 139 20.19 -13.89 -1.82
CA GLY A 139 19.38 -13.40 -0.70
C GLY A 139 19.13 -11.89 -0.74
N ALA A 140 20.16 -11.09 -1.07
CA ALA A 140 19.98 -9.66 -1.26
C ALA A 140 19.02 -9.32 -2.41
N THR A 141 19.01 -10.11 -3.48
CA THR A 141 18.09 -9.95 -4.62
C THR A 141 16.64 -10.21 -4.19
N GLU A 142 16.39 -11.28 -3.46
CA GLU A 142 15.05 -11.62 -2.97
C GLU A 142 14.50 -10.53 -2.03
N GLU A 143 15.31 -10.09 -1.07
CA GLU A 143 14.93 -9.02 -0.14
C GLU A 143 14.71 -7.67 -0.86
N MET A 144 15.52 -7.36 -1.87
CA MET A 144 15.31 -6.17 -2.71
C MET A 144 14.00 -6.25 -3.49
N GLY A 145 13.62 -7.43 -3.98
CA GLY A 145 12.33 -7.66 -4.64
C GLY A 145 11.16 -7.41 -3.71
N ALA A 146 11.21 -7.97 -2.49
CA ALA A 146 10.20 -7.75 -1.47
C ALA A 146 10.09 -6.26 -1.08
N SER A 147 11.22 -5.61 -0.83
CA SER A 147 11.27 -4.17 -0.50
C SER A 147 10.71 -3.28 -1.60
N MET A 148 10.95 -3.62 -2.87
CA MET A 148 10.40 -2.88 -4.00
C MET A 148 8.87 -3.00 -4.07
N ALA A 149 8.34 -4.21 -3.91
CA ALA A 149 6.91 -4.46 -3.92
C ALA A 149 6.21 -3.74 -2.76
N GLU A 150 6.78 -3.80 -1.56
CA GLU A 150 6.31 -3.10 -0.38
C GLU A 150 6.29 -1.58 -0.60
N THR A 151 7.36 -1.02 -1.16
CA THR A 151 7.44 0.42 -1.44
C THR A 151 6.34 0.86 -2.42
N GLN A 152 6.08 0.09 -3.49
CA GLN A 152 5.02 0.41 -4.44
C GLN A 152 3.64 0.35 -3.78
N GLU A 153 3.38 -0.65 -2.95
CA GLU A 153 2.12 -0.81 -2.24
C GLU A 153 1.88 0.35 -1.26
N ILE A 154 2.90 0.74 -0.49
CA ILE A 154 2.87 1.88 0.43
C ILE A 154 2.54 3.18 -0.31
N LEU A 155 3.20 3.44 -1.43
CA LEU A 155 2.98 4.67 -2.21
C LEU A 155 1.55 4.76 -2.75
N ILE A 156 0.97 3.65 -3.20
CA ILE A 156 -0.43 3.61 -3.64
C ILE A 156 -1.35 3.82 -2.43
N ARG A 157 -1.09 3.14 -1.32
CA ARG A 157 -1.84 3.26 -0.07
C ARG A 157 -1.88 4.72 0.43
N ASP A 158 -0.73 5.37 0.47
CA ASP A 158 -0.59 6.75 0.95
C ASP A 158 -1.33 7.75 0.02
N ALA A 159 -1.31 7.51 -1.29
CA ALA A 159 -2.12 8.28 -2.22
C ALA A 159 -3.63 8.10 -1.94
N LEU A 160 -4.08 6.90 -1.58
CA LEU A 160 -5.48 6.64 -1.21
C LEU A 160 -5.88 7.30 0.12
N LEU A 161 -4.93 7.50 1.06
CA LEU A 161 -5.18 8.22 2.31
C LEU A 161 -5.58 9.68 2.10
N THR A 162 -5.26 10.29 0.96
CA THR A 162 -5.68 11.66 0.62
C THR A 162 -7.18 11.77 0.32
N GLY A 163 -7.89 10.62 0.19
CA GLY A 163 -9.32 10.58 -0.11
C GLY A 163 -10.17 11.27 0.95
N THR A 164 -11.14 12.06 0.51
CA THR A 164 -12.05 12.84 1.36
C THR A 164 -13.34 12.11 1.73
N ASN A 165 -13.67 11.02 1.02
CA ASN A 165 -14.89 10.25 1.29
C ASN A 165 -14.63 9.25 2.42
N VAL A 166 -14.94 9.64 3.64
CA VAL A 166 -14.68 8.88 4.86
C VAL A 166 -15.99 8.54 5.57
N LEU A 167 -16.05 7.35 6.13
CA LEU A 167 -17.12 6.88 7.01
C LEU A 167 -16.47 6.35 8.30
N TYR A 168 -17.00 6.73 9.43
CA TYR A 168 -16.53 6.27 10.73
C TYR A 168 -17.48 5.21 11.27
N CYS A 169 -16.94 4.15 11.87
CA CYS A 169 -17.75 3.12 12.51
C CYS A 169 -18.44 3.66 13.75
N ASP A 170 -19.68 3.24 13.95
CA ASP A 170 -20.45 3.61 15.13
C ASP A 170 -19.84 3.00 16.39
N ASN A 171 -19.89 3.74 17.50
CA ASN A 171 -19.54 3.20 18.81
C ASN A 171 -20.69 2.34 19.31
N ILE A 172 -20.47 1.03 19.38
CA ILE A 172 -21.49 0.02 19.71
C ILE A 172 -21.07 -0.68 21.00
N LYS A 173 -21.98 -0.81 21.98
CA LYS A 173 -21.77 -1.62 23.19
C LYS A 173 -21.85 -3.12 22.89
N ASP A 174 -21.42 -3.92 23.85
CA ASP A 174 -21.46 -5.38 23.76
C ASP A 174 -22.92 -5.93 23.64
N ASP A 175 -23.89 -5.16 24.07
CA ASP A 175 -25.32 -5.46 23.92
C ASP A 175 -25.92 -5.07 22.56
N GLY A 176 -25.10 -4.55 21.65
CA GLY A 176 -25.52 -4.10 20.33
C GLY A 176 -26.10 -2.68 20.29
N THR A 177 -26.14 -1.97 21.43
CA THR A 177 -26.67 -0.60 21.48
C THR A 177 -25.68 0.39 20.90
N VAL A 178 -26.12 1.21 19.93
CA VAL A 178 -25.32 2.33 19.37
C VAL A 178 -25.28 3.47 20.38
N VAL A 179 -24.09 3.78 20.87
CA VAL A 179 -23.88 4.86 21.86
C VAL A 179 -23.75 6.21 21.14
N SER A 180 -22.97 6.23 20.06
CA SER A 180 -22.73 7.44 19.28
C SER A 180 -22.25 7.10 17.88
N THR A 181 -22.49 8.05 16.94
CA THR A 181 -22.00 7.98 15.57
C THR A 181 -20.84 8.95 15.42
N PRO A 182 -19.59 8.47 15.39
CA PRO A 182 -18.42 9.32 15.27
C PRO A 182 -18.39 10.09 13.96
N THR A 183 -17.89 11.33 14.00
CA THR A 183 -17.64 12.17 12.84
C THR A 183 -16.15 12.39 12.56
N SER A 184 -15.30 11.90 13.46
CA SER A 184 -13.84 11.96 13.37
C SER A 184 -13.20 10.80 14.12
N CYS A 185 -11.94 10.50 13.84
CA CYS A 185 -11.20 9.47 14.60
C CYS A 185 -11.11 9.80 16.10
N ALA A 186 -11.10 11.09 16.46
CA ALA A 186 -11.03 11.52 17.86
C ALA A 186 -12.27 11.13 18.70
N THR A 187 -13.42 10.96 18.04
CA THR A 187 -14.69 10.61 18.69
C THR A 187 -15.00 9.11 18.66
N MET A 188 -14.14 8.32 18.01
CA MET A 188 -14.25 6.86 18.02
C MET A 188 -13.77 6.31 19.37
N ALA A 189 -14.49 5.34 19.91
CA ALA A 189 -14.05 4.60 21.09
C ALA A 189 -12.81 3.74 20.74
N ALA A 190 -11.80 3.76 21.61
CA ALA A 190 -10.57 3.03 21.38
C ALA A 190 -10.76 1.51 21.49
N GLY A 191 -10.19 0.76 20.55
CA GLY A 191 -10.13 -0.70 20.59
C GLY A 191 -9.14 -1.22 21.65
N GLY A 192 -9.23 -2.51 21.96
CA GLY A 192 -8.30 -3.20 22.88
C GLY A 192 -8.48 -2.94 24.36
N GLN A 193 -9.49 -2.18 24.76
CA GLN A 193 -9.78 -1.91 26.18
C GLN A 193 -10.86 -2.82 26.74
N THR A 194 -10.71 -3.24 27.99
CA THR A 194 -11.59 -4.16 28.70
C THR A 194 -12.93 -3.55 29.15
N SER A 195 -13.16 -2.27 28.96
CA SER A 195 -14.37 -1.59 29.41
C SER A 195 -15.12 -0.89 28.28
N GLY A 196 -15.68 -1.68 27.37
CA GLY A 196 -16.67 -1.21 26.39
C GLY A 196 -18.06 -0.94 27.00
N ALA A 197 -18.23 -1.12 28.32
CA ALA A 197 -19.52 -1.06 28.97
C ALA A 197 -20.25 0.28 28.80
N ASP A 198 -19.53 1.40 28.82
CA ASP A 198 -20.15 2.72 28.77
C ASP A 198 -19.98 3.45 27.44
N ASN A 199 -18.83 3.29 26.74
CA ASN A 199 -18.51 4.03 25.53
C ASN A 199 -18.66 3.25 24.22
N GLY A 200 -18.83 1.93 24.28
CA GLY A 200 -18.88 1.07 23.11
C GLY A 200 -17.54 0.94 22.38
N TRP A 201 -17.56 0.29 21.24
CA TRP A 201 -16.42 0.03 20.37
C TRP A 201 -16.75 0.43 18.94
N ALA A 202 -15.87 1.12 18.28
CA ALA A 202 -16.05 1.48 16.87
C ALA A 202 -15.54 0.37 15.93
N LEU A 203 -16.06 -0.86 16.12
CA LEU A 203 -15.68 -2.03 15.33
C LEU A 203 -16.31 -1.99 13.92
N LEU A 204 -15.64 -2.66 12.97
CA LEU A 204 -16.23 -2.91 11.66
C LEU A 204 -17.23 -4.07 11.77
N THR A 205 -18.49 -3.75 11.90
CA THR A 205 -19.59 -4.73 11.97
C THR A 205 -20.24 -4.96 10.59
N PRO A 206 -20.96 -6.07 10.39
CA PRO A 206 -21.72 -6.32 9.17
C PRO A 206 -22.73 -5.20 8.82
N ASP A 207 -23.34 -4.56 9.83
CA ASP A 207 -24.22 -3.40 9.62
C ASP A 207 -23.45 -2.20 9.03
N MET A 208 -22.23 -1.95 9.52
CA MET A 208 -21.38 -0.91 8.97
C MET A 208 -20.97 -1.18 7.53
N VAL A 209 -20.74 -2.44 7.16
CA VAL A 209 -20.51 -2.86 5.78
C VAL A 209 -21.75 -2.57 4.93
N ALA A 210 -22.94 -2.90 5.41
CA ALA A 210 -24.20 -2.61 4.73
C ALA A 210 -24.41 -1.09 4.55
N LYS A 211 -24.08 -0.27 5.56
CA LYS A 211 -24.09 1.21 5.47
C LYS A 211 -23.12 1.72 4.43
N ALA A 212 -21.89 1.19 4.39
CA ALA A 212 -20.88 1.53 3.40
C ALA A 212 -21.36 1.23 1.96
N VAL A 213 -21.88 0.03 1.75
CA VAL A 213 -22.44 -0.39 0.45
C VAL A 213 -23.63 0.48 0.04
N THR A 214 -24.51 0.79 0.98
CA THR A 214 -25.67 1.66 0.72
C THR A 214 -25.23 3.05 0.31
N LYS A 215 -24.21 3.62 0.96
CA LYS A 215 -23.63 4.90 0.58
C LYS A 215 -23.06 4.85 -0.84
N MET A 216 -22.25 3.83 -1.18
CA MET A 216 -21.70 3.67 -2.53
C MET A 216 -22.81 3.51 -3.60
N LYS A 217 -23.85 2.74 -3.32
CA LYS A 217 -25.01 2.58 -4.22
C LYS A 217 -25.77 3.89 -4.38
N LYS A 218 -25.96 4.67 -3.31
CA LYS A 218 -26.58 6.00 -3.34
C LYS A 218 -25.78 6.96 -4.22
N ASP A 219 -24.45 6.88 -4.16
CA ASP A 219 -23.54 7.66 -5.00
C ASP A 219 -23.39 7.08 -6.42
N ARG A 220 -24.15 6.03 -6.76
CA ARG A 220 -24.17 5.36 -8.07
C ARG A 220 -22.80 4.86 -8.52
N VAL A 221 -22.02 4.35 -7.59
CA VAL A 221 -20.70 3.80 -7.88
C VAL A 221 -20.83 2.48 -8.65
N PRO A 222 -20.17 2.34 -9.81
CA PRO A 222 -20.18 1.07 -10.55
C PRO A 222 -19.36 0.01 -9.81
N THR A 223 -19.83 -1.23 -9.88
CA THR A 223 -19.19 -2.41 -9.28
C THR A 223 -18.06 -2.97 -10.16
N ILE A 224 -17.17 -3.74 -9.56
CA ILE A 224 -16.14 -4.53 -10.25
C ILE A 224 -16.68 -5.97 -10.31
N ASN A 225 -16.93 -6.48 -11.52
CA ASN A 225 -17.49 -7.82 -11.74
C ASN A 225 -18.76 -8.10 -10.91
N GLY A 226 -19.63 -7.11 -10.77
CA GLY A 226 -20.88 -7.22 -10.03
C GLY A 226 -20.79 -7.01 -8.52
N LYS A 227 -19.59 -6.85 -7.97
CA LYS A 227 -19.33 -6.71 -6.53
C LYS A 227 -18.44 -5.49 -6.25
N TYR A 228 -18.47 -4.99 -5.03
CA TYR A 228 -17.45 -4.05 -4.56
C TYR A 228 -16.28 -4.84 -3.98
N VAL A 229 -15.11 -4.22 -3.90
CA VAL A 229 -13.93 -4.81 -3.29
C VAL A 229 -13.56 -4.01 -2.06
N ALA A 230 -13.28 -4.70 -0.97
CA ALA A 230 -12.78 -4.08 0.25
C ALA A 230 -11.40 -4.66 0.61
N VAL A 231 -10.45 -3.77 0.89
CA VAL A 231 -9.14 -4.16 1.41
C VAL A 231 -9.12 -3.85 2.90
N ILE A 232 -8.88 -4.88 3.71
CA ILE A 232 -9.03 -4.87 5.16
C ILE A 232 -7.73 -5.33 5.85
N HIS A 233 -7.44 -4.76 7.02
CA HIS A 233 -6.33 -5.21 7.87
C HIS A 233 -6.70 -6.50 8.61
N PRO A 234 -5.75 -7.44 8.85
CA PRO A 234 -6.00 -8.70 9.55
C PRO A 234 -6.68 -8.54 10.93
N SER A 235 -6.25 -7.53 11.70
CA SER A 235 -6.85 -7.25 13.02
C SER A 235 -8.33 -6.88 12.95
N VAL A 236 -8.74 -6.16 11.90
CA VAL A 236 -10.16 -5.80 11.70
C VAL A 236 -10.93 -6.98 11.08
N ALA A 237 -10.28 -7.79 10.26
CA ALA A 237 -10.86 -9.01 9.69
C ALA A 237 -11.24 -10.02 10.79
N TYR A 238 -10.47 -10.09 11.86
CA TYR A 238 -10.79 -10.91 13.03
C TYR A 238 -12.17 -10.55 13.61
N ASP A 239 -12.43 -9.25 13.83
CA ASP A 239 -13.70 -8.79 14.38
C ASP A 239 -14.89 -9.09 13.45
N LEU A 240 -14.69 -8.90 12.15
CA LEU A 240 -15.71 -9.19 11.16
C LEU A 240 -16.05 -10.68 11.12
N ARG A 241 -15.03 -11.56 11.14
CA ARG A 241 -15.20 -13.03 11.15
C ARG A 241 -15.89 -13.55 12.43
N LYS A 242 -15.71 -12.86 13.54
CA LYS A 242 -16.31 -13.23 14.83
C LYS A 242 -17.82 -12.96 14.88
N SER A 243 -18.35 -12.10 14.01
CA SER A 243 -19.76 -11.73 14.01
C SER A 243 -20.67 -12.87 13.56
N ASP A 244 -21.80 -13.06 14.25
CA ASP A 244 -22.79 -14.11 13.93
C ASP A 244 -23.31 -14.01 12.50
N ALA A 245 -23.56 -12.79 12.00
CA ALA A 245 -24.03 -12.56 10.65
C ALA A 245 -23.02 -13.01 9.58
N TRP A 246 -21.70 -12.89 9.86
CA TRP A 246 -20.67 -13.43 9.01
C TRP A 246 -20.69 -14.97 9.00
N ILE A 247 -20.77 -15.57 10.20
CA ILE A 247 -20.79 -17.04 10.35
C ILE A 247 -22.00 -17.62 9.64
N GLU A 248 -23.18 -17.01 9.77
CA GLU A 248 -24.40 -17.46 9.10
C GLU A 248 -24.33 -17.32 7.58
N ALA A 249 -23.79 -16.23 7.07
CA ALA A 249 -23.62 -16.01 5.63
C ALA A 249 -22.70 -17.07 4.99
N HIS A 250 -21.68 -17.54 5.72
CA HIS A 250 -20.69 -18.49 5.21
C HIS A 250 -21.01 -19.97 5.49
N LYS A 251 -22.08 -20.28 6.24
CA LYS A 251 -22.52 -21.67 6.45
C LYS A 251 -22.90 -22.39 5.14
N TYR A 252 -23.28 -21.64 4.13
CA TYR A 252 -23.73 -22.14 2.84
C TYR A 252 -22.76 -21.82 1.67
N ALA A 253 -21.61 -21.18 1.96
CA ALA A 253 -20.60 -20.88 0.96
C ALA A 253 -19.77 -22.12 0.60
N SER A 254 -19.33 -22.20 -0.65
CA SER A 254 -18.49 -23.30 -1.12
C SER A 254 -17.12 -23.26 -0.45
N PRO A 255 -16.52 -24.42 -0.07
CA PRO A 255 -15.21 -24.48 0.60
C PRO A 255 -14.04 -23.92 -0.22
N GLU A 256 -14.19 -23.76 -1.51
CA GLU A 256 -13.13 -23.26 -2.41
C GLU A 256 -12.74 -21.80 -2.16
N GLU A 257 -13.63 -20.98 -1.58
CA GLU A 257 -13.35 -19.56 -1.32
C GLU A 257 -12.34 -19.34 -0.17
N ILE A 258 -12.09 -20.38 0.64
CA ILE A 258 -11.22 -20.29 1.83
C ILE A 258 -9.73 -20.37 1.48
N TYR A 259 -9.37 -20.87 0.31
CA TYR A 259 -7.98 -21.17 -0.04
C TYR A 259 -7.20 -20.05 -0.76
N ASN A 260 -7.85 -19.00 -1.25
CA ASN A 260 -7.22 -17.97 -2.11
C ASN A 260 -6.87 -16.66 -1.41
N GLY A 261 -6.76 -16.64 -0.07
CA GLY A 261 -6.48 -15.40 0.68
C GLY A 261 -7.67 -14.43 0.72
N GLU A 262 -8.78 -14.78 0.10
CA GLU A 262 -10.05 -14.08 0.24
C GLU A 262 -10.68 -14.47 1.57
N ILE A 263 -11.14 -13.47 2.31
CA ILE A 263 -11.82 -13.72 3.58
C ILE A 263 -13.23 -14.25 3.33
N GLY A 264 -13.84 -13.84 2.21
CA GLY A 264 -15.21 -14.15 1.84
C GLY A 264 -15.98 -12.92 1.39
N GLU A 265 -17.30 -13.07 1.21
CA GLU A 265 -18.18 -12.03 0.71
C GLU A 265 -19.31 -11.72 1.68
N LEU A 266 -19.58 -10.44 1.86
CA LEU A 266 -20.70 -9.97 2.66
C LEU A 266 -21.36 -8.76 2.01
N HIS A 267 -22.71 -8.75 1.93
CA HIS A 267 -23.49 -7.65 1.33
C HIS A 267 -23.06 -7.22 -0.08
N GLY A 268 -22.49 -8.15 -0.88
CA GLY A 268 -21.99 -7.85 -2.22
C GLY A 268 -20.64 -7.14 -2.23
N VAL A 269 -19.88 -7.28 -1.16
CA VAL A 269 -18.49 -6.84 -1.03
C VAL A 269 -17.58 -8.06 -0.89
N ARG A 270 -16.54 -8.10 -1.68
CA ARG A 270 -15.45 -9.08 -1.60
C ARG A 270 -14.35 -8.51 -0.73
N PHE A 271 -14.00 -9.21 0.34
CA PHE A 271 -12.98 -8.79 1.27
C PHE A 271 -11.64 -9.45 0.95
N ILE A 272 -10.59 -8.63 0.88
CA ILE A 272 -9.21 -9.06 0.68
C ILE A 272 -8.39 -8.58 1.85
N GLU A 273 -7.68 -9.51 2.47
CA GLU A 273 -6.82 -9.23 3.61
C GLU A 273 -5.47 -8.70 3.14
N ASN A 274 -5.05 -7.58 3.70
CA ASN A 274 -3.76 -6.96 3.43
C ASN A 274 -3.15 -6.46 4.74
N PHE A 275 -2.01 -7.03 5.13
CA PHE A 275 -1.30 -6.57 6.32
C PHE A 275 -0.74 -5.14 6.18
N MET A 276 -0.55 -4.67 4.92
CA MET A 276 -0.14 -3.30 4.62
C MET A 276 -1.30 -2.30 4.62
N ALA A 277 -2.53 -2.74 4.93
CA ALA A 277 -3.65 -1.80 5.06
C ALA A 277 -3.35 -0.76 6.14
N PRO A 278 -3.77 0.53 5.96
CA PRO A 278 -3.31 1.61 6.82
C PRO A 278 -3.69 1.43 8.28
N VAL A 279 -2.69 1.52 9.13
CA VAL A 279 -2.81 1.57 10.58
C VAL A 279 -2.41 2.98 11.03
N LEU A 280 -3.37 3.76 11.47
CA LEU A 280 -3.19 5.16 11.79
C LEU A 280 -3.07 5.34 13.29
N GLY A 281 -1.91 5.83 13.72
CA GLY A 281 -1.61 6.11 15.12
C GLY A 281 -1.25 7.58 15.35
N GLY A 282 -1.07 7.97 16.64
CA GLY A 282 -0.59 9.28 17.03
C GLY A 282 -1.63 10.40 17.01
N THR A 283 -1.18 11.63 17.24
CA THR A 283 -2.03 12.82 17.45
C THR A 283 -2.74 13.33 16.21
N SER A 284 -2.22 13.05 15.01
CA SER A 284 -2.78 13.57 13.76
C SER A 284 -4.07 12.89 13.33
N TYR A 285 -4.23 11.61 13.67
CA TYR A 285 -5.41 10.81 13.30
C TYR A 285 -6.21 10.36 14.50
N LYS A 286 -5.64 10.49 15.71
CA LYS A 286 -6.20 10.04 16.96
C LYS A 286 -5.82 11.00 18.09
N ASN A 287 -6.78 11.79 18.55
CA ASN A 287 -6.59 12.67 19.70
C ASN A 287 -6.57 11.92 21.05
N LYS A 288 -6.58 10.61 21.04
CA LYS A 288 -6.48 9.79 22.25
C LYS A 288 -5.11 9.15 22.33
N ALA A 289 -4.50 9.22 23.49
CA ALA A 289 -3.19 8.63 23.78
C ALA A 289 -3.18 7.08 23.68
N GLU A 290 -4.32 6.46 23.47
CA GLU A 290 -4.51 5.03 23.55
C GLU A 290 -5.11 4.44 22.26
N GLY A 291 -4.41 3.48 21.68
CA GLY A 291 -4.80 2.62 20.58
C GLY A 291 -4.63 3.22 19.17
N VAL A 292 -4.87 2.42 18.17
CA VAL A 292 -4.74 2.74 16.74
C VAL A 292 -6.08 2.66 16.03
N THR A 293 -6.20 3.35 14.91
CA THR A 293 -7.34 3.29 14.00
C THR A 293 -6.93 2.64 12.70
N TYR A 294 -7.79 1.80 12.16
CA TYR A 294 -7.58 1.11 10.90
C TYR A 294 -8.44 1.73 9.81
N ALA A 295 -7.88 1.83 8.61
CA ALA A 295 -8.61 2.29 7.46
C ALA A 295 -8.88 1.12 6.50
N THR A 296 -10.14 0.74 6.36
CA THR A 296 -10.61 -0.22 5.37
C THR A 296 -11.07 0.53 4.13
N TYR A 297 -10.53 0.18 2.96
CA TYR A 297 -10.93 0.80 1.70
C TYR A 297 -11.96 -0.03 0.97
N PHE A 298 -13.03 0.62 0.53
CA PHE A 298 -14.03 0.05 -0.38
C PHE A 298 -13.87 0.69 -1.74
N PHE A 299 -13.68 -0.13 -2.77
CA PHE A 299 -13.43 0.30 -4.13
C PHE A 299 -14.59 -0.06 -5.07
N GLY A 300 -14.96 0.92 -5.91
CA GLY A 300 -15.72 0.69 -7.11
C GLY A 300 -14.81 0.61 -8.34
N LYS A 301 -15.40 0.42 -9.52
CA LYS A 301 -14.66 0.34 -10.78
C LYS A 301 -13.98 1.67 -11.10
N ASP A 302 -12.72 1.62 -11.54
CA ASP A 302 -11.89 2.78 -11.92
C ASP A 302 -11.83 3.86 -10.82
N ALA A 303 -11.74 3.45 -9.55
CA ALA A 303 -11.76 4.33 -8.40
C ALA A 303 -10.52 5.24 -8.34
N PHE A 304 -9.36 4.68 -8.61
CA PHE A 304 -8.07 5.36 -8.65
C PHE A 304 -7.24 4.90 -9.85
N GLY A 305 -6.31 5.73 -10.27
CA GLY A 305 -5.42 5.46 -11.39
C GLY A 305 -3.98 5.35 -10.94
N ILE A 306 -3.21 4.52 -11.66
CA ILE A 306 -1.76 4.43 -11.57
C ILE A 306 -1.16 4.61 -12.96
N ILE A 307 0.05 5.14 -13.01
CA ILE A 307 0.79 5.34 -14.26
C ILE A 307 1.72 4.14 -14.43
N ASP A 308 1.71 3.56 -15.63
CA ASP A 308 2.62 2.48 -16.03
C ASP A 308 3.61 3.05 -17.05
N PRO A 309 4.82 3.48 -16.61
CA PRO A 309 5.77 4.14 -17.50
C PRO A 309 6.45 3.13 -18.43
N ALA A 310 6.36 3.34 -19.73
CA ALA A 310 7.09 2.55 -20.72
C ALA A 310 8.60 2.83 -20.61
N GLY A 311 9.38 1.81 -20.21
CA GLY A 311 10.82 1.90 -20.02
C GLY A 311 11.26 2.34 -18.60
N GLY A 312 10.33 2.68 -17.72
CA GLY A 312 10.61 3.01 -16.31
C GLY A 312 10.25 1.87 -15.34
N GLY A 313 10.14 0.65 -15.85
CA GLY A 313 9.87 -0.55 -15.04
C GLY A 313 10.99 -0.81 -14.03
N ALA A 314 10.76 -1.78 -13.17
CA ALA A 314 11.75 -2.23 -12.20
C ALA A 314 13.02 -2.69 -12.91
N GLU A 315 14.14 -2.09 -12.56
CA GLU A 315 15.47 -2.46 -13.04
C GLU A 315 16.33 -2.85 -11.86
N MET A 316 16.81 -4.10 -11.87
CA MET A 316 17.79 -4.54 -10.93
C MET A 316 19.18 -4.26 -11.46
N ILE A 317 20.03 -3.70 -10.62
CA ILE A 317 21.40 -3.29 -10.96
C ILE A 317 22.35 -4.03 -10.05
N ILE A 318 23.12 -4.95 -10.62
CA ILE A 318 24.21 -5.64 -9.92
C ILE A 318 25.53 -5.15 -10.51
N LYS A 319 26.41 -4.66 -9.68
CA LYS A 319 27.75 -4.22 -10.08
C LYS A 319 28.81 -5.02 -9.33
N ASP A 320 29.72 -5.61 -10.10
CA ASP A 320 30.84 -6.33 -9.56
C ASP A 320 31.93 -5.39 -9.03
N LYS A 321 32.88 -5.97 -8.28
CA LYS A 321 33.99 -5.30 -7.59
C LYS A 321 34.74 -4.29 -8.47
N GLY A 322 35.03 -4.61 -9.73
CA GLY A 322 35.75 -3.73 -10.65
C GLY A 322 34.94 -2.53 -11.19
N THR A 323 33.63 -2.50 -10.96
CA THR A 323 32.73 -1.44 -11.49
C THR A 323 32.23 -0.48 -10.42
N VAL A 324 32.37 -0.81 -9.16
CA VAL A 324 31.87 0.02 -8.04
C VAL A 324 32.80 1.18 -7.73
N GLY A 325 34.06 1.09 -8.13
CA GLY A 325 35.08 2.08 -7.82
C GLY A 325 35.68 1.90 -6.40
N GLY A 326 36.90 2.24 -6.26
CA GLY A 326 37.68 2.14 -5.06
C GLY A 326 39.09 1.60 -5.37
N PRO A 327 40.14 2.03 -4.65
CA PRO A 327 41.52 1.68 -4.99
C PRO A 327 41.85 0.20 -4.87
N LEU A 328 41.02 -0.59 -4.16
CA LEU A 328 41.23 -2.00 -3.90
C LEU A 328 40.08 -2.90 -4.38
N GLU A 329 39.06 -2.33 -5.06
CA GLU A 329 37.93 -3.07 -5.63
C GLU A 329 37.26 -4.08 -4.68
N GLN A 330 37.05 -3.67 -3.42
CA GLN A 330 36.62 -4.56 -2.33
C GLN A 330 35.11 -4.73 -2.21
N PHE A 331 34.30 -4.04 -3.04
CA PHE A 331 32.86 -4.01 -2.89
C PHE A 331 32.15 -4.40 -4.19
N SER A 332 31.09 -5.20 -4.04
CA SER A 332 30.03 -5.40 -5.03
C SER A 332 28.74 -4.71 -4.54
N THR A 333 27.88 -4.29 -5.46
CA THR A 333 26.59 -3.68 -5.08
C THR A 333 25.44 -4.35 -5.78
N VAL A 334 24.37 -4.57 -5.01
CA VAL A 334 23.07 -5.02 -5.49
C VAL A 334 22.07 -3.93 -5.18
N GLY A 335 21.30 -3.50 -6.15
CA GLY A 335 20.30 -2.48 -5.95
C GLY A 335 19.19 -2.56 -6.99
N TYR A 336 18.11 -1.85 -6.74
CA TYR A 336 17.02 -1.67 -7.69
C TYR A 336 16.67 -0.20 -7.85
N LYS A 337 16.11 0.13 -8.98
CA LYS A 337 15.43 1.40 -9.22
C LYS A 337 14.17 1.17 -10.04
N PHE A 338 13.17 1.97 -9.79
CA PHE A 338 11.94 1.98 -10.57
C PHE A 338 11.32 3.39 -10.58
N GLU A 339 10.52 3.67 -11.59
CA GLU A 339 9.69 4.86 -11.60
C GLU A 339 8.34 4.52 -10.99
N THR A 340 7.89 5.32 -10.00
CA THR A 340 6.62 5.05 -9.39
C THR A 340 5.46 5.36 -10.30
N ASN A 341 4.51 4.49 -10.20
CA ASN A 341 3.17 4.65 -10.70
C ASN A 341 2.48 5.79 -9.94
N GLY A 342 2.61 7.03 -10.35
CA GLY A 342 1.94 8.15 -9.69
C GLY A 342 0.47 7.80 -9.43
N ALA A 343 0.15 7.41 -8.19
CA ALA A 343 -1.20 7.02 -7.83
C ALA A 343 -2.05 8.26 -7.56
N THR A 344 -3.28 8.29 -8.06
CA THR A 344 -4.23 9.38 -7.80
C THR A 344 -5.67 8.88 -7.77
N ILE A 345 -6.48 9.50 -6.93
CA ILE A 345 -7.92 9.21 -6.86
C ILE A 345 -8.61 9.89 -8.04
N LEU A 346 -9.13 9.09 -8.97
CA LEU A 346 -9.85 9.57 -10.15
C LEU A 346 -11.26 10.05 -9.81
N TYR A 347 -11.95 9.27 -8.97
CA TYR A 347 -13.32 9.52 -8.55
C TYR A 347 -13.43 9.41 -7.04
N PRO A 348 -13.49 10.54 -6.30
CA PRO A 348 -13.59 10.50 -4.84
C PRO A 348 -14.77 9.67 -4.33
N GLU A 349 -15.89 9.69 -5.04
CA GLU A 349 -17.09 8.93 -4.71
C GLU A 349 -16.93 7.40 -4.80
N ARG A 350 -15.94 6.92 -5.58
CA ARG A 350 -15.68 5.49 -5.81
C ARG A 350 -14.67 4.88 -4.85
N VAL A 351 -14.00 5.71 -4.06
CA VAL A 351 -13.12 5.29 -2.96
C VAL A 351 -13.79 5.69 -1.67
N LEU A 352 -14.28 4.72 -0.91
CA LEU A 352 -14.81 4.96 0.42
C LEU A 352 -13.84 4.41 1.44
N ARG A 353 -13.37 5.25 2.35
CA ARG A 353 -12.52 4.87 3.49
C ARG A 353 -13.39 4.71 4.73
N VAL A 354 -13.45 3.52 5.28
CA VAL A 354 -14.13 3.23 6.53
C VAL A 354 -13.10 3.15 7.63
N MET A 355 -13.28 3.99 8.64
CA MET A 355 -12.39 4.05 9.80
C MET A 355 -12.98 3.20 10.93
N SER A 356 -12.19 2.26 11.44
CA SER A 356 -12.58 1.36 12.53
C SER A 356 -11.47 1.22 13.56
N VAL A 357 -11.79 0.65 14.69
CA VAL A 357 -10.83 0.11 15.66
C VAL A 357 -10.90 -1.42 15.63
N SER A 358 -10.02 -2.12 16.33
CA SER A 358 -10.07 -3.57 16.47
C SER A 358 -10.14 -4.00 17.94
N SER A 359 -10.85 -5.07 18.22
CA SER A 359 -10.84 -5.73 19.54
C SER A 359 -9.60 -6.61 19.72
N TYR A 360 -8.98 -7.05 18.61
CA TYR A 360 -7.81 -7.93 18.63
C TYR A 360 -6.56 -7.20 19.09
N SER A 361 -6.29 -6.01 18.57
CA SER A 361 -5.10 -5.24 18.89
C SER A 361 -5.41 -3.75 19.01
N ALA A 362 -4.83 -3.13 20.04
CA ALA A 362 -4.83 -1.67 20.21
C ALA A 362 -3.45 -1.06 20.01
N THR A 363 -2.42 -1.91 19.82
CA THR A 363 -0.99 -1.53 19.87
C THR A 363 -0.23 -1.90 18.60
N ASP A 364 -0.94 -2.21 17.50
CA ASP A 364 -0.29 -2.41 16.20
C ASP A 364 0.51 -1.16 15.83
N SER A 365 1.69 -1.35 15.24
CA SER A 365 2.51 -0.24 14.79
C SER A 365 1.79 0.52 13.68
N ALA A 366 1.76 1.84 13.77
CA ALA A 366 1.32 2.68 12.66
C ALA A 366 2.28 2.51 11.48
N ASN A 367 1.74 2.41 10.29
CA ASN A 367 2.50 2.14 9.07
C ASN A 367 2.21 3.16 7.94
#